data_8629427572f61c18f9c99ff69ce7e601
#
_entry.id   8629427572f61c18f9c99ff69ce7e601
#
_cell.length_a   1.000
_cell.length_b   1.000
_cell.length_c   1.000
_cell.angle_alpha   90.00
_cell.angle_beta   90.00
_cell.angle_gamma   90.00
#
_symmetry.space_group_name_H-M   'P 1'
#
loop_
_entity.id
_entity.type
_entity.pdbx_description
1 polymer ?
#
loop_
_entity_poly.entity_id
_entity_poly.type
_entity_poly.pdbx_seq_one_letter_code
_entity_poly.pdbx_strand_id
1 'polypeptide(L)'
;MNYFPLTKEQQDWQERVADLAAREIGPRTAEYDAQGAFPQASLDALKREGLFALRAPQEYGGLGADLLTTCLVVEEIAKKCPSTAMCFKMHLEATDILNLIPTPYQVEHFVKPLARGEVFATVAGSETSGTSGDDWRPSTAGPSIFPRSNGRITIDNVRKSYVTSAGHATHYTMFCLVEGMHTEGPANLMVVEADKIAWEVVGAWNGLGMRGNSSAPMRFNGTVPEENVLGPEQPTAVLWDKYLGPVLILTYGAAYLGIAAGAFDLACVEGARRHPSGARRLDSPINQRRMAELSAQVEAARALLHAAASAADQGRIPSVLPLLQAKVTCAEAAVKVTQELMTMFGGTAFAGRLPFERYFRDARAGMVMGVANDQAFQRIGSLLFPEN
;
A
#
# COMPACT_ATOMS: atom_id res chain seq x y z
N MET A 1 -17.19 14.32 7.71
CA MET A 1 -18.23 13.63 8.49
C MET A 1 -18.04 12.14 8.25
N ASN A 2 -17.82 11.31 9.25
CA ASN A 2 -17.67 9.87 9.06
C ASN A 2 -19.05 9.21 9.26
N TYR A 3 -19.62 8.66 8.20
CA TYR A 3 -20.93 7.98 8.25
C TYR A 3 -20.83 6.56 8.78
N PHE A 4 -19.61 6.01 8.90
CA PHE A 4 -19.38 4.68 9.45
C PHE A 4 -19.08 4.81 10.97
N PRO A 5 -19.75 4.01 11.82
CA PRO A 5 -19.54 4.11 13.28
C PRO A 5 -18.15 3.57 13.64
N LEU A 6 -17.27 4.47 14.06
CA LEU A 6 -15.96 4.13 14.61
C LEU A 6 -16.04 4.01 16.13
N THR A 7 -15.27 3.08 16.69
CA THR A 7 -15.03 3.03 18.13
C THR A 7 -14.23 4.26 18.59
N LYS A 8 -14.23 4.54 19.90
CA LYS A 8 -13.42 5.64 20.44
C LYS A 8 -11.93 5.43 20.16
N GLU A 9 -11.44 4.20 20.30
CA GLU A 9 -10.05 3.85 20.01
C GLU A 9 -9.69 4.12 18.54
N GLN A 10 -10.55 3.73 17.58
CA GLN A 10 -10.35 3.99 16.16
C GLN A 10 -10.33 5.49 15.84
N GLN A 11 -11.19 6.28 16.49
CA GLN A 11 -11.19 7.74 16.38
C GLN A 11 -9.89 8.35 16.92
N ASP A 12 -9.44 7.90 18.09
CA ASP A 12 -8.19 8.37 18.71
C ASP A 12 -6.98 8.06 17.82
N TRP A 13 -6.93 6.87 17.19
CA TRP A 13 -5.89 6.54 16.21
C TRP A 13 -5.95 7.45 14.99
N GLN A 14 -7.14 7.68 14.44
CA GLN A 14 -7.31 8.57 13.28
C GLN A 14 -6.83 9.99 13.59
N GLU A 15 -7.26 10.57 14.72
CA GLU A 15 -6.88 11.94 15.13
C GLU A 15 -5.37 12.03 15.38
N ARG A 16 -4.78 11.07 16.10
CA ARG A 16 -3.35 11.04 16.40
C ARG A 16 -2.50 10.99 15.12
N VAL A 17 -2.88 10.14 14.17
CA VAL A 17 -2.13 9.99 12.92
C VAL A 17 -2.36 11.18 11.98
N ALA A 18 -3.56 11.76 11.95
CA ALA A 18 -3.83 12.99 11.21
C ALA A 18 -2.94 14.15 11.68
N ASP A 19 -2.80 14.31 13.00
CA ASP A 19 -1.91 15.33 13.59
C ASP A 19 -0.44 15.05 13.27
N LEU A 20 0.03 13.83 13.45
CA LEU A 20 1.39 13.41 13.08
C LEU A 20 1.66 13.68 11.60
N ALA A 21 0.76 13.28 10.72
CA ALA A 21 0.89 13.47 9.28
C ALA A 21 0.93 14.96 8.90
N ALA A 22 0.15 15.78 9.55
CA ALA A 22 0.16 17.23 9.33
C ALA A 22 1.47 17.89 9.78
N ARG A 23 2.02 17.50 10.93
CA ARG A 23 3.23 18.10 11.52
C ARG A 23 4.53 17.59 10.91
N GLU A 24 4.62 16.29 10.67
CA GLU A 24 5.90 15.62 10.37
C GLU A 24 6.02 15.15 8.91
N ILE A 25 4.91 14.82 8.25
CA ILE A 25 4.91 14.22 6.91
C ILE A 25 4.60 15.28 5.84
N GLY A 26 3.50 16.00 6.00
CA GLY A 26 3.03 16.98 5.01
C GLY A 26 4.07 18.00 4.57
N PRO A 27 4.84 18.63 5.49
CA PRO A 27 5.86 19.62 5.13
C PRO A 27 6.97 19.12 4.21
N ARG A 28 7.25 17.81 4.20
CA ARG A 28 8.34 17.20 3.42
C ARG A 28 7.89 16.66 2.06
N THR A 29 6.58 16.56 1.85
CA THR A 29 6.03 15.85 0.68
C THR A 29 6.42 16.48 -0.66
N ALA A 30 6.49 17.82 -0.72
CA ALA A 30 6.87 18.52 -1.95
C ALA A 30 8.33 18.21 -2.35
N GLU A 31 9.21 18.10 -1.39
CA GLU A 31 10.62 17.73 -1.60
C GLU A 31 10.73 16.28 -2.09
N TYR A 32 10.06 15.33 -1.44
CA TYR A 32 10.07 13.93 -1.84
C TYR A 32 9.57 13.75 -3.28
N ASP A 33 8.52 14.46 -3.68
CA ASP A 33 8.01 14.40 -5.04
C ASP A 33 8.96 15.05 -6.05
N ALA A 34 9.47 16.26 -5.76
CA ALA A 34 10.34 17.00 -6.68
C ALA A 34 11.66 16.27 -6.95
N GLN A 35 12.25 15.68 -5.93
CA GLN A 35 13.56 15.01 -6.01
C GLN A 35 13.46 13.50 -6.28
N GLY A 36 12.25 12.90 -6.19
CA GLY A 36 12.11 11.45 -6.14
C GLY A 36 12.78 10.83 -4.90
N ALA A 37 12.92 11.63 -3.82
CA ALA A 37 13.65 11.21 -2.64
C ALA A 37 12.83 10.27 -1.77
N PHE A 38 13.48 9.23 -1.24
CA PHE A 38 12.85 8.29 -0.33
C PHE A 38 12.41 8.99 0.97
N PRO A 39 11.20 8.73 1.50
CA PRO A 39 10.61 9.49 2.60
C PRO A 39 11.12 9.03 3.98
N GLN A 40 12.45 8.89 4.15
CA GLN A 40 13.07 8.35 5.35
C GLN A 40 12.61 9.09 6.62
N ALA A 41 12.67 10.43 6.61
CA ALA A 41 12.32 11.21 7.81
C ALA A 41 10.84 11.05 8.21
N SER A 42 9.94 10.85 7.23
CA SER A 42 8.53 10.56 7.50
C SER A 42 8.33 9.16 8.07
N LEU A 43 9.05 8.15 7.56
CA LEU A 43 9.02 6.79 8.09
C LEU A 43 9.63 6.72 9.49
N ASP A 44 10.70 7.47 9.75
CA ASP A 44 11.29 7.59 11.09
C ASP A 44 10.30 8.24 12.08
N ALA A 45 9.49 9.19 11.64
CA ALA A 45 8.44 9.77 12.47
C ALA A 45 7.37 8.71 12.82
N LEU A 46 6.92 7.92 11.85
CA LEU A 46 5.99 6.81 12.09
C LEU A 46 6.60 5.77 13.05
N LYS A 47 7.87 5.45 12.89
CA LYS A 47 8.60 4.50 13.76
C LYS A 47 8.69 5.02 15.19
N ARG A 48 9.04 6.29 15.41
CA ARG A 48 9.10 6.92 16.75
C ARG A 48 7.75 6.88 17.48
N GLU A 49 6.64 6.98 16.74
CA GLU A 49 5.28 6.87 17.27
C GLU A 49 4.82 5.41 17.48
N GLY A 50 5.70 4.42 17.26
CA GLY A 50 5.42 2.99 17.45
C GLY A 50 4.60 2.35 16.32
N LEU A 51 4.30 3.10 15.24
CA LEU A 51 3.41 2.63 14.18
C LEU A 51 4.00 1.48 13.34
N PHE A 52 5.32 1.26 13.39
CA PHE A 52 5.93 0.08 12.74
C PHE A 52 5.46 -1.24 13.37
N ALA A 53 5.03 -1.22 14.63
CA ALA A 53 4.44 -2.37 15.31
C ALA A 53 2.90 -2.43 15.21
N LEU A 54 2.27 -1.60 14.35
CA LEU A 54 0.82 -1.43 14.29
C LEU A 54 0.07 -2.77 14.13
N ARG A 55 0.54 -3.62 13.23
CA ARG A 55 -0.08 -4.92 12.92
C ARG A 55 0.56 -6.10 13.65
N ALA A 56 1.67 -5.89 14.35
CA ALA A 56 2.33 -6.96 15.07
C ALA A 56 1.51 -7.41 16.30
N PRO A 57 1.53 -8.71 16.67
CA PRO A 57 0.73 -9.25 17.76
C PRO A 57 1.04 -8.63 19.12
N GLN A 58 0.01 -8.37 19.91
CA GLN A 58 0.14 -7.80 21.27
C GLN A 58 0.92 -8.71 22.22
N GLU A 59 0.82 -10.02 22.07
CA GLU A 59 1.55 -11.00 22.88
C GLU A 59 3.08 -10.86 22.78
N TYR A 60 3.58 -10.27 21.69
CA TYR A 60 5.01 -9.98 21.48
C TYR A 60 5.37 -8.49 21.64
N GLY A 61 4.42 -7.67 22.10
CA GLY A 61 4.61 -6.25 22.35
C GLY A 61 4.20 -5.33 21.19
N GLY A 62 3.57 -5.86 20.16
CA GLY A 62 2.98 -5.08 19.07
C GLY A 62 1.65 -4.42 19.46
N LEU A 63 1.09 -3.61 18.58
CA LEU A 63 -0.16 -2.89 18.82
C LEU A 63 -1.40 -3.73 18.50
N GLY A 64 -1.30 -4.75 17.63
CA GLY A 64 -2.37 -5.66 17.28
C GLY A 64 -3.60 -4.96 16.68
N ALA A 65 -3.40 -3.85 15.96
CA ALA A 65 -4.48 -3.07 15.39
C ALA A 65 -5.31 -3.90 14.39
N ASP A 66 -6.62 -3.70 14.39
CA ASP A 66 -7.51 -4.29 13.41
C ASP A 66 -7.31 -3.69 12.00
N LEU A 67 -7.91 -4.29 10.99
CA LEU A 67 -7.74 -3.86 9.60
C LEU A 67 -8.42 -2.52 9.35
N LEU A 68 -9.55 -2.24 10.00
CA LEU A 68 -10.22 -0.95 9.90
C LEU A 68 -9.32 0.16 10.45
N THR A 69 -8.74 0.01 11.63
CA THR A 69 -7.75 0.94 12.20
C THR A 69 -6.56 1.11 11.25
N THR A 70 -6.07 0.02 10.67
CA THR A 70 -4.98 0.05 9.69
C THR A 70 -5.33 0.90 8.47
N CYS A 71 -6.54 0.73 7.93
CA CYS A 71 -7.02 1.55 6.80
C CYS A 71 -7.15 3.03 7.16
N LEU A 72 -7.65 3.36 8.37
CA LEU A 72 -7.72 4.74 8.86
C LEU A 72 -6.34 5.38 8.93
N VAL A 73 -5.35 4.67 9.49
CA VAL A 73 -3.96 5.15 9.60
C VAL A 73 -3.35 5.39 8.22
N VAL A 74 -3.50 4.44 7.30
CA VAL A 74 -2.97 4.58 5.92
C VAL A 74 -3.65 5.73 5.18
N GLU A 75 -4.98 5.91 5.32
CA GLU A 75 -5.72 7.02 4.72
C GLU A 75 -5.17 8.37 5.20
N GLU A 76 -4.99 8.57 6.52
CA GLU A 76 -4.52 9.85 7.07
C GLU A 76 -3.09 10.19 6.62
N ILE A 77 -2.20 9.20 6.53
CA ILE A 77 -0.85 9.40 5.98
C ILE A 77 -0.95 9.79 4.49
N ALA A 78 -1.77 9.09 3.71
CA ALA A 78 -1.91 9.31 2.27
C ALA A 78 -2.54 10.66 1.93
N LYS A 79 -3.41 11.22 2.79
CA LYS A 79 -3.91 12.61 2.64
C LYS A 79 -2.77 13.63 2.54
N LYS A 80 -1.63 13.36 3.15
CA LYS A 80 -0.46 14.25 3.16
C LYS A 80 0.63 13.82 2.19
N CYS A 81 1.02 12.53 2.23
CA CYS A 81 2.09 12.00 1.40
C CYS A 81 1.78 10.56 0.93
N PRO A 82 1.25 10.40 -0.30
CA PRO A 82 0.98 9.08 -0.87
C PRO A 82 2.22 8.18 -0.96
N SER A 83 3.41 8.73 -1.23
CA SER A 83 4.67 7.97 -1.24
C SER A 83 4.99 7.36 0.12
N THR A 84 4.88 8.14 1.19
CA THR A 84 5.09 7.64 2.56
C THR A 84 4.04 6.58 2.92
N ALA A 85 2.77 6.83 2.60
CA ALA A 85 1.69 5.88 2.84
C ALA A 85 1.92 4.55 2.12
N MET A 86 2.43 4.59 0.88
CA MET A 86 2.75 3.39 0.10
C MET A 86 3.90 2.59 0.73
N CYS A 87 4.99 3.24 1.13
CA CYS A 87 6.10 2.57 1.82
C CYS A 87 5.63 1.94 3.14
N PHE A 88 4.84 2.69 3.92
CA PHE A 88 4.33 2.23 5.20
C PHE A 88 3.32 1.07 5.05
N LYS A 89 2.38 1.16 4.09
CA LYS A 89 1.43 0.08 3.85
C LYS A 89 2.14 -1.22 3.41
N MET A 90 3.22 -1.11 2.63
CA MET A 90 4.00 -2.29 2.23
C MET A 90 4.73 -2.93 3.42
N HIS A 91 5.14 -2.12 4.39
CA HIS A 91 5.66 -2.63 5.66
C HIS A 91 4.57 -3.38 6.45
N LEU A 92 3.37 -2.82 6.55
CA LEU A 92 2.26 -3.47 7.25
C LEU A 92 1.82 -4.77 6.57
N GLU A 93 1.82 -4.81 5.23
CA GLU A 93 1.55 -6.03 4.46
C GLU A 93 2.60 -7.11 4.73
N ALA A 94 3.89 -6.76 4.71
CA ALA A 94 4.96 -7.69 5.04
C ALA A 94 4.87 -8.16 6.50
N THR A 95 4.45 -7.30 7.43
CA THR A 95 4.20 -7.65 8.84
C THR A 95 3.09 -8.69 8.95
N ASP A 96 1.97 -8.50 8.27
CA ASP A 96 0.86 -9.47 8.28
C ASP A 96 1.27 -10.82 7.67
N ILE A 97 2.03 -10.80 6.58
CA ILE A 97 2.60 -12.02 5.99
C ILE A 97 3.41 -12.81 7.03
N LEU A 98 4.26 -12.13 7.78
CA LEU A 98 5.11 -12.74 8.81
C LEU A 98 4.33 -13.25 10.04
N ASN A 99 3.17 -12.67 10.30
CA ASN A 99 2.33 -13.04 11.45
C ASN A 99 1.34 -14.17 11.14
N LEU A 100 1.19 -14.58 9.87
CA LEU A 100 0.11 -15.48 9.45
C LEU A 100 0.19 -16.86 10.11
N ILE A 101 1.29 -17.56 9.98
CA ILE A 101 1.52 -18.90 10.52
C ILE A 101 3.02 -19.04 10.84
N PRO A 102 3.53 -18.25 11.80
CA PRO A 102 4.96 -18.29 12.08
C PRO A 102 5.33 -19.57 12.83
N THR A 103 6.43 -20.19 12.43
CA THR A 103 7.08 -21.24 13.22
C THR A 103 7.73 -20.63 14.46
N PRO A 104 8.12 -21.42 15.49
CA PRO A 104 8.87 -20.91 16.64
C PRO A 104 10.15 -20.16 16.22
N TYR A 105 10.85 -20.61 15.20
CA TYR A 105 12.01 -19.93 14.64
C TYR A 105 11.63 -18.54 14.12
N GLN A 106 10.56 -18.43 13.32
CA GLN A 106 10.11 -17.18 12.73
C GLN A 106 9.57 -16.20 13.78
N VAL A 107 8.94 -16.70 14.85
CA VAL A 107 8.54 -15.85 15.98
C VAL A 107 9.74 -15.16 16.59
N GLU A 108 10.81 -15.89 16.90
CA GLU A 108 11.99 -15.32 17.52
C GLU A 108 12.75 -14.37 16.59
N HIS A 109 12.93 -14.76 15.31
CA HIS A 109 13.81 -14.04 14.39
C HIS A 109 13.12 -12.89 13.65
N PHE A 110 11.79 -12.95 13.45
CA PHE A 110 11.07 -11.97 12.64
C PHE A 110 9.92 -11.30 13.40
N VAL A 111 9.01 -12.07 14.04
CA VAL A 111 7.80 -11.50 14.62
C VAL A 111 8.11 -10.62 15.83
N LYS A 112 8.96 -11.09 16.75
CA LYS A 112 9.35 -10.29 17.93
C LYS A 112 10.12 -9.01 17.56
N PRO A 113 11.10 -9.01 16.66
CA PRO A 113 11.74 -7.79 16.18
C PRO A 113 10.76 -6.82 15.51
N LEU A 114 9.79 -7.31 14.72
CA LEU A 114 8.71 -6.50 14.17
C LEU A 114 7.85 -5.86 15.27
N ALA A 115 7.46 -6.64 16.28
CA ALA A 115 6.65 -6.16 17.40
C ALA A 115 7.36 -5.07 18.23
N ARG A 116 8.69 -5.08 18.27
CA ARG A 116 9.50 -4.01 18.88
C ARG A 116 9.75 -2.81 17.94
N GLY A 117 9.22 -2.85 16.70
CA GLY A 117 9.45 -1.80 15.70
C GLY A 117 10.89 -1.72 15.18
N GLU A 118 11.70 -2.75 15.35
CA GLU A 118 13.11 -2.78 14.92
C GLU A 118 13.26 -2.99 13.42
N VAL A 119 12.31 -3.70 12.80
CA VAL A 119 12.32 -4.13 11.41
C VAL A 119 11.57 -3.13 10.53
N PHE A 120 12.14 -2.83 9.37
CA PHE A 120 11.42 -2.23 8.26
C PHE A 120 11.31 -3.26 7.13
N ALA A 121 10.17 -3.87 6.99
CA ALA A 121 9.90 -4.90 5.99
C ALA A 121 9.21 -4.32 4.74
N THR A 122 9.35 -5.01 3.62
CA THR A 122 8.61 -4.73 2.38
C THR A 122 8.36 -6.01 1.61
N VAL A 123 7.51 -5.93 0.58
CA VAL A 123 7.19 -7.07 -0.28
C VAL A 123 7.94 -6.97 -1.61
N ALA A 124 8.62 -8.04 -1.99
CA ALA A 124 9.31 -8.22 -3.26
C ALA A 124 8.62 -9.34 -4.07
N GLY A 125 7.39 -9.03 -4.54
CA GLY A 125 6.53 -10.05 -5.17
C GLY A 125 6.67 -10.12 -6.68
N SER A 126 6.69 -8.99 -7.38
CA SER A 126 6.58 -8.95 -8.83
C SER A 126 7.87 -9.31 -9.54
N GLU A 127 7.74 -10.16 -10.56
CA GLU A 127 8.81 -10.48 -11.51
C GLU A 127 8.33 -10.16 -12.93
N THR A 128 9.22 -9.65 -13.79
CA THR A 128 8.99 -9.60 -15.23
C THR A 128 9.72 -10.74 -15.89
N SER A 129 9.03 -11.51 -16.72
CA SER A 129 9.68 -12.51 -17.56
C SER A 129 10.45 -11.80 -18.66
N GLY A 130 11.75 -11.88 -18.61
CA GLY A 130 12.59 -11.36 -19.67
C GLY A 130 13.93 -10.85 -19.17
N THR A 131 14.95 -11.02 -19.97
CA THR A 131 16.32 -10.62 -19.69
C THR A 131 16.55 -9.13 -19.92
N SER A 132 15.59 -8.41 -20.54
CA SER A 132 15.66 -6.95 -20.76
C SER A 132 14.63 -6.25 -19.87
N GLY A 133 15.06 -5.19 -19.19
CA GLY A 133 14.20 -4.37 -18.33
C GLY A 133 13.10 -3.59 -19.06
N ASP A 134 13.01 -3.74 -20.37
CA ASP A 134 12.09 -3.05 -21.27
C ASP A 134 10.88 -3.90 -21.70
N ASP A 135 10.81 -5.16 -21.27
CA ASP A 135 9.65 -6.00 -21.57
C ASP A 135 8.50 -5.65 -20.62
N TRP A 136 7.58 -4.82 -21.13
CA TRP A 136 6.37 -4.38 -20.44
C TRP A 136 5.30 -5.49 -20.27
N ARG A 137 5.48 -6.64 -20.90
CA ARG A 137 4.53 -7.74 -20.86
C ARG A 137 4.49 -8.35 -19.46
N PRO A 138 3.29 -8.64 -18.91
CA PRO A 138 3.18 -9.39 -17.67
C PRO A 138 3.95 -10.70 -17.79
N SER A 139 4.67 -11.09 -16.73
CA SER A 139 5.30 -12.39 -16.69
C SER A 139 4.23 -13.48 -16.81
N THR A 140 4.24 -14.22 -17.90
CA THR A 140 3.48 -15.47 -18.04
C THR A 140 4.24 -16.66 -17.45
N ALA A 141 5.52 -16.45 -17.11
CA ALA A 141 6.38 -17.43 -16.49
C ALA A 141 6.25 -17.34 -15.00
N GLY A 142 5.47 -17.73 -14.21
CA GLY A 142 5.37 -17.72 -12.74
C GLY A 142 6.62 -17.23 -11.98
N PRO A 143 6.60 -17.21 -10.66
CA PRO A 143 7.75 -16.81 -9.87
C PRO A 143 8.96 -17.74 -10.09
N SER A 144 10.18 -17.20 -9.92
CA SER A 144 11.42 -17.96 -10.03
C SER A 144 11.42 -19.17 -9.11
N ILE A 145 11.96 -20.30 -9.60
CA ILE A 145 12.15 -21.53 -8.82
C ILE A 145 13.50 -21.45 -8.11
N PHE A 146 13.47 -21.59 -6.78
CA PHE A 146 14.65 -21.53 -5.94
C PHE A 146 15.11 -22.94 -5.56
N PRO A 147 16.34 -23.37 -5.95
CA PRO A 147 16.89 -24.65 -5.55
C PRO A 147 17.01 -24.77 -4.04
N ARG A 148 16.72 -25.97 -3.54
CA ARG A 148 16.79 -26.31 -2.11
C ARG A 148 17.77 -27.47 -1.89
N SER A 149 18.73 -27.29 -1.00
CA SER A 149 19.66 -28.35 -0.59
C SER A 149 20.22 -28.10 0.81
N ASN A 150 20.44 -29.18 1.57
CA ASN A 150 21.07 -29.14 2.90
C ASN A 150 20.47 -28.10 3.86
N GLY A 151 19.14 -27.96 3.91
CA GLY A 151 18.44 -27.01 4.77
C GLY A 151 18.60 -25.54 4.35
N ARG A 152 19.01 -25.28 3.12
CA ARG A 152 19.17 -23.92 2.59
C ARG A 152 18.51 -23.78 1.22
N ILE A 153 18.07 -22.57 0.94
CA ILE A 153 17.48 -22.14 -0.32
C ILE A 153 18.46 -21.22 -1.02
N THR A 154 18.73 -21.48 -2.29
CA THR A 154 19.62 -20.68 -3.12
C THR A 154 18.81 -19.66 -3.92
N ILE A 155 19.20 -18.39 -3.81
CA ILE A 155 18.70 -17.27 -4.61
C ILE A 155 19.81 -16.93 -5.60
N ASP A 156 19.64 -17.31 -6.87
CA ASP A 156 20.67 -17.10 -7.89
C ASP A 156 20.25 -15.99 -8.85
N ASN A 157 20.81 -14.81 -8.64
CA ASN A 157 20.65 -13.66 -9.51
C ASN A 157 19.18 -13.29 -9.82
N VAL A 158 18.29 -13.45 -8.84
CA VAL A 158 16.85 -13.25 -9.00
C VAL A 158 16.53 -11.76 -9.08
N ARG A 159 15.81 -11.36 -10.13
CA ARG A 159 15.35 -9.97 -10.32
C ARG A 159 13.88 -9.82 -9.95
N LYS A 160 13.60 -8.91 -9.01
CA LYS A 160 12.25 -8.42 -8.66
C LYS A 160 12.02 -7.06 -9.31
N SER A 161 10.85 -6.85 -9.91
CA SER A 161 10.65 -5.74 -10.85
C SER A 161 10.22 -4.43 -10.22
N TYR A 162 9.36 -4.47 -9.21
CA TYR A 162 8.82 -3.28 -8.54
C TYR A 162 8.83 -3.52 -7.04
N VAL A 163 9.97 -3.24 -6.41
CA VAL A 163 10.12 -3.39 -4.96
C VAL A 163 9.97 -2.01 -4.32
N THR A 164 8.83 -1.74 -3.72
CA THR A 164 8.64 -0.50 -2.95
C THR A 164 9.62 -0.46 -1.79
N SER A 165 10.24 0.69 -1.53
CA SER A 165 11.33 0.84 -0.56
C SER A 165 12.61 0.08 -0.94
N ALA A 166 12.87 -0.09 -2.24
CA ALA A 166 14.07 -0.75 -2.76
C ALA A 166 15.36 -0.14 -2.17
N GLY A 167 16.21 -0.99 -1.57
CA GLY A 167 17.46 -0.57 -0.96
C GLY A 167 17.34 0.10 0.41
N HIS A 168 16.13 0.29 0.93
CA HIS A 168 15.87 0.93 2.23
C HIS A 168 15.29 -0.02 3.27
N ALA A 169 14.64 -1.10 2.85
CA ALA A 169 14.08 -2.09 3.75
C ALA A 169 15.17 -3.01 4.35
N THR A 170 14.97 -3.44 5.59
CA THR A 170 15.84 -4.41 6.27
C THR A 170 15.44 -5.84 5.97
N HIS A 171 14.17 -6.07 5.63
CA HIS A 171 13.60 -7.39 5.33
C HIS A 171 12.73 -7.33 4.08
N TYR A 172 12.85 -8.35 3.24
CA TYR A 172 12.08 -8.51 2.01
C TYR A 172 11.28 -9.79 2.07
N THR A 173 9.96 -9.70 2.01
CA THR A 173 9.10 -10.87 1.82
C THR A 173 8.99 -11.15 0.32
N MET A 174 9.55 -12.27 -0.12
CA MET A 174 9.59 -12.65 -1.52
C MET A 174 8.52 -13.67 -1.87
N PHE A 175 7.93 -13.52 -3.03
CA PHE A 175 7.16 -14.56 -3.70
C PHE A 175 8.11 -15.38 -4.56
N CYS A 176 8.08 -16.70 -4.38
CA CYS A 176 8.97 -17.64 -5.07
C CYS A 176 8.32 -19.01 -5.19
N LEU A 177 8.89 -19.89 -5.99
CA LEU A 177 8.66 -21.33 -5.92
C LEU A 177 9.91 -21.97 -5.29
N VAL A 178 9.74 -22.84 -4.32
CA VAL A 178 10.87 -23.56 -3.70
C VAL A 178 10.86 -25.02 -4.14
N GLU A 179 11.97 -25.49 -4.66
CA GLU A 179 12.09 -26.86 -5.17
C GLU A 179 11.71 -27.89 -4.08
N GLY A 180 10.78 -28.78 -4.42
CA GLY A 180 10.29 -29.83 -3.52
C GLY A 180 9.39 -29.35 -2.37
N MET A 181 9.01 -28.08 -2.33
CA MET A 181 7.98 -27.57 -1.44
C MET A 181 6.62 -27.53 -2.13
N HIS A 182 5.57 -27.87 -1.38
CA HIS A 182 4.22 -27.94 -1.91
C HIS A 182 3.67 -26.53 -2.23
N THR A 183 3.10 -26.36 -3.42
CA THR A 183 2.48 -25.10 -3.84
C THR A 183 1.08 -25.36 -4.39
N GLU A 184 0.11 -25.57 -3.52
CA GLU A 184 -1.29 -25.38 -3.91
C GLU A 184 -1.63 -23.90 -3.87
N GLY A 185 -0.98 -23.09 -4.71
CA GLY A 185 -1.15 -21.66 -4.74
C GLY A 185 -0.17 -20.98 -5.69
N PRO A 186 -0.25 -19.66 -5.84
CA PRO A 186 0.53 -18.93 -6.84
C PRO A 186 2.02 -18.88 -6.54
N ALA A 187 2.45 -19.00 -5.28
CA ALA A 187 3.84 -18.93 -4.86
C ALA A 187 4.03 -19.37 -3.40
N ASN A 188 5.25 -19.76 -3.03
CA ASN A 188 5.71 -19.74 -1.65
C ASN A 188 6.01 -18.29 -1.22
N LEU A 189 6.02 -18.06 0.07
CA LEU A 189 6.42 -16.80 0.70
C LEU A 189 7.69 -17.05 1.51
N MET A 190 8.70 -16.22 1.33
CA MET A 190 10.00 -16.38 2.00
C MET A 190 10.50 -15.02 2.48
N VAL A 191 11.09 -14.97 3.67
CA VAL A 191 11.74 -13.78 4.22
C VAL A 191 13.22 -13.77 3.91
N VAL A 192 13.69 -12.63 3.43
CA VAL A 192 15.10 -12.39 3.15
C VAL A 192 15.56 -11.16 3.92
N GLU A 193 16.58 -11.34 4.77
CA GLU A 193 17.21 -10.26 5.52
C GLU A 193 18.27 -9.58 4.64
N ALA A 194 18.22 -8.25 4.54
CA ALA A 194 19.09 -7.48 3.65
C ALA A 194 20.57 -7.60 4.01
N ASP A 195 20.89 -7.82 5.29
CA ASP A 195 22.26 -7.95 5.77
C ASP A 195 22.84 -9.39 5.62
N LYS A 196 22.03 -10.36 5.19
CA LYS A 196 22.40 -11.79 5.06
C LYS A 196 22.67 -12.23 3.63
N ILE A 197 22.26 -11.44 2.64
CA ILE A 197 22.49 -11.76 1.23
C ILE A 197 22.97 -10.53 0.44
N ALA A 198 23.56 -10.78 -0.72
CA ALA A 198 23.89 -9.71 -1.66
C ALA A 198 22.61 -9.23 -2.39
N TRP A 199 22.48 -7.93 -2.52
CA TRP A 199 21.43 -7.29 -3.31
C TRP A 199 21.93 -6.00 -3.96
N GLU A 200 21.27 -5.60 -5.03
CA GLU A 200 21.50 -4.31 -5.67
C GLU A 200 20.20 -3.75 -6.23
N VAL A 201 20.08 -2.43 -6.25
CA VAL A 201 19.02 -1.72 -6.98
C VAL A 201 19.49 -1.57 -8.42
N VAL A 202 18.81 -2.24 -9.36
CA VAL A 202 19.27 -2.35 -10.77
C VAL A 202 18.62 -1.35 -11.73
N GLY A 203 18.00 -0.30 -11.19
CA GLY A 203 17.38 0.76 -11.98
C GLY A 203 16.83 1.87 -11.09
N ALA A 204 16.35 2.95 -11.71
CA ALA A 204 15.73 4.06 -11.02
C ALA A 204 14.20 3.93 -11.02
N TRP A 205 13.55 4.44 -9.96
CA TRP A 205 12.13 4.66 -9.95
C TRP A 205 11.78 6.01 -10.58
N ASN A 206 11.20 5.99 -11.77
CA ASN A 206 10.75 7.17 -12.51
C ASN A 206 9.23 7.15 -12.70
N GLY A 207 8.48 6.95 -11.61
CA GLY A 207 7.03 6.93 -11.65
C GLY A 207 6.42 8.27 -12.05
N LEU A 208 5.27 8.23 -12.72
CA LEU A 208 4.45 9.41 -13.00
C LEU A 208 4.08 10.12 -11.71
N GLY A 209 3.62 9.35 -10.71
CA GLY A 209 3.31 9.76 -9.34
C GLY A 209 3.98 8.84 -8.33
N MET A 210 3.74 9.09 -7.04
CA MET A 210 4.38 8.37 -5.92
C MET A 210 5.90 8.32 -6.08
N ARG A 211 6.48 9.43 -6.51
CA ARG A 211 7.87 9.49 -6.96
C ARG A 211 8.88 9.19 -5.86
N GLY A 212 8.49 9.42 -4.59
CA GLY A 212 9.34 9.15 -3.44
C GLY A 212 9.27 7.71 -2.90
N ASN A 213 8.46 6.78 -3.45
CA ASN A 213 8.30 5.46 -2.84
C ASN A 213 9.39 4.44 -3.19
N SER A 214 10.35 4.81 -4.05
CA SER A 214 11.48 3.95 -4.45
C SER A 214 11.03 2.54 -4.91
N SER A 215 9.99 2.45 -5.77
CA SER A 215 9.53 1.15 -6.30
C SER A 215 10.45 0.65 -7.44
N ALA A 216 11.73 0.61 -7.18
CA ALA A 216 12.77 0.26 -8.16
C ALA A 216 12.95 -1.26 -8.30
N PRO A 217 13.47 -1.74 -9.44
CA PRO A 217 13.85 -3.13 -9.57
C PRO A 217 15.09 -3.46 -8.72
N MET A 218 15.07 -4.66 -8.12
CA MET A 218 16.18 -5.17 -7.32
C MET A 218 16.63 -6.53 -7.82
N ARG A 219 17.92 -6.82 -7.64
CA ARG A 219 18.52 -8.13 -7.87
C ARG A 219 19.02 -8.68 -6.54
N PHE A 220 18.80 -9.98 -6.32
CA PHE A 220 19.19 -10.69 -5.10
C PHE A 220 20.03 -11.91 -5.43
N ASN A 221 21.05 -12.17 -4.60
CA ASN A 221 21.95 -13.32 -4.78
C ASN A 221 22.48 -13.78 -3.42
N GLY A 222 22.37 -15.07 -3.14
CA GLY A 222 22.85 -15.67 -1.90
C GLY A 222 22.11 -16.94 -1.49
N THR A 223 22.20 -17.28 -0.21
CA THR A 223 21.48 -18.43 0.36
C THR A 223 20.85 -18.05 1.67
N VAL A 224 19.64 -18.55 1.92
CA VAL A 224 18.91 -18.35 3.18
C VAL A 224 18.56 -19.70 3.81
N PRO A 225 18.34 -19.77 5.13
CA PRO A 225 17.78 -20.97 5.78
C PRO A 225 16.42 -21.32 5.21
N GLU A 226 16.08 -22.61 5.12
CA GLU A 226 14.74 -23.02 4.69
C GLU A 226 13.65 -22.65 5.69
N GLU A 227 14.00 -22.44 6.96
CA GLU A 227 13.12 -21.93 8.01
C GLU A 227 12.58 -20.51 7.71
N ASN A 228 13.19 -19.81 6.75
CA ASN A 228 12.70 -18.51 6.28
C ASN A 228 11.46 -18.63 5.36
N VAL A 229 11.09 -19.83 4.91
CA VAL A 229 9.84 -20.07 4.15
C VAL A 229 8.66 -20.07 5.12
N LEU A 230 7.67 -19.24 4.81
CA LEU A 230 6.48 -19.08 5.64
C LEU A 230 5.45 -20.17 5.35
N GLY A 231 4.90 -20.78 6.40
CA GLY A 231 3.86 -21.81 6.30
C GLY A 231 4.23 -22.98 5.36
N PRO A 232 5.39 -23.63 5.52
CA PRO A 232 5.88 -24.64 4.56
C PRO A 232 4.94 -25.85 4.41
N GLU A 233 4.07 -26.09 5.39
CA GLU A 233 3.11 -27.19 5.41
C GLU A 233 1.68 -26.76 5.04
N GLN A 234 1.47 -25.47 4.72
CA GLN A 234 0.14 -24.93 4.41
C GLN A 234 0.00 -24.59 2.93
N PRO A 235 -1.16 -24.91 2.30
CA PRO A 235 -1.44 -24.46 0.95
C PRO A 235 -1.38 -22.93 0.86
N THR A 236 -0.53 -22.39 -0.02
CA THR A 236 -0.41 -20.93 -0.20
C THR A 236 -1.69 -20.29 -0.72
N ALA A 237 -2.58 -21.04 -1.39
CA ALA A 237 -3.90 -20.55 -1.76
C ALA A 237 -4.74 -20.13 -0.54
N VAL A 238 -4.70 -20.93 0.55
CA VAL A 238 -5.42 -20.59 1.80
C VAL A 238 -4.85 -19.33 2.43
N LEU A 239 -3.52 -19.18 2.40
CA LEU A 239 -2.85 -17.99 2.92
C LEU A 239 -3.26 -16.74 2.13
N TRP A 240 -3.34 -16.84 0.80
CA TRP A 240 -3.73 -15.74 -0.08
C TRP A 240 -5.17 -15.29 0.11
N ASP A 241 -6.12 -16.22 0.03
CA ASP A 241 -7.54 -15.87 0.03
C ASP A 241 -8.02 -15.41 1.40
N LYS A 242 -7.53 -16.04 2.47
CA LYS A 242 -8.08 -15.83 3.81
C LYS A 242 -7.39 -14.69 4.58
N TYR A 243 -6.09 -14.51 4.39
CA TYR A 243 -5.30 -13.65 5.27
C TYR A 243 -4.64 -12.48 4.54
N LEU A 244 -4.02 -12.71 3.38
CA LEU A 244 -3.30 -11.66 2.66
C LEU A 244 -4.21 -10.74 1.86
N GLY A 245 -5.24 -11.32 1.23
CA GLY A 245 -6.16 -10.56 0.38
C GLY A 245 -6.76 -9.34 1.08
N PRO A 246 -7.34 -9.47 2.29
CA PRO A 246 -7.91 -8.32 3.00
C PRO A 246 -6.90 -7.19 3.24
N VAL A 247 -5.73 -7.49 3.81
CA VAL A 247 -4.72 -6.46 4.13
C VAL A 247 -4.16 -5.85 2.86
N LEU A 248 -3.73 -6.68 1.91
CA LEU A 248 -3.16 -6.23 0.65
C LEU A 248 -4.15 -5.30 -0.08
N ILE A 249 -5.36 -5.76 -0.34
CA ILE A 249 -6.32 -5.06 -1.20
C ILE A 249 -6.86 -3.80 -0.53
N LEU A 250 -7.26 -3.88 0.75
CA LEU A 250 -7.91 -2.75 1.43
C LEU A 250 -6.93 -1.64 1.81
N THR A 251 -5.67 -1.95 2.14
CA THR A 251 -4.67 -0.90 2.42
C THR A 251 -4.26 -0.14 1.15
N TYR A 252 -4.29 -0.77 -0.04
CA TYR A 252 -4.21 -0.04 -1.30
C TYR A 252 -5.43 0.88 -1.48
N GLY A 253 -6.64 0.37 -1.23
CA GLY A 253 -7.86 1.19 -1.24
C GLY A 253 -7.75 2.39 -0.32
N ALA A 254 -7.26 2.21 0.91
CA ALA A 254 -7.06 3.27 1.89
C ALA A 254 -6.05 4.34 1.41
N ALA A 255 -4.94 3.92 0.79
CA ALA A 255 -3.97 4.86 0.23
C ALA A 255 -4.59 5.72 -0.90
N TYR A 256 -5.37 5.12 -1.79
CA TYR A 256 -6.03 5.85 -2.87
C TYR A 256 -7.17 6.74 -2.36
N LEU A 257 -7.95 6.28 -1.38
CA LEU A 257 -8.94 7.11 -0.70
C LEU A 257 -8.29 8.32 -0.04
N GLY A 258 -7.14 8.15 0.61
CA GLY A 258 -6.37 9.24 1.20
C GLY A 258 -5.94 10.29 0.17
N ILE A 259 -5.56 9.88 -1.04
CA ILE A 259 -5.26 10.81 -2.15
C ILE A 259 -6.50 11.64 -2.51
N ALA A 260 -7.66 10.98 -2.69
CA ALA A 260 -8.92 11.66 -2.98
C ALA A 260 -9.30 12.65 -1.87
N ALA A 261 -9.29 12.18 -0.63
CA ALA A 261 -9.66 12.97 0.54
C ALA A 261 -8.70 14.15 0.76
N GLY A 262 -7.38 13.93 0.65
CA GLY A 262 -6.39 15.00 0.80
C GLY A 262 -6.51 16.10 -0.26
N ALA A 263 -6.77 15.70 -1.51
CA ALA A 263 -7.03 16.65 -2.59
C ALA A 263 -8.35 17.44 -2.35
N PHE A 264 -9.40 16.75 -1.88
CA PHE A 264 -10.69 17.35 -1.56
C PHE A 264 -10.57 18.33 -0.39
N ASP A 265 -9.90 17.95 0.71
CA ASP A 265 -9.68 18.81 1.88
C ASP A 265 -8.91 20.07 1.48
N LEU A 266 -7.86 19.94 0.66
CA LEU A 266 -7.13 21.09 0.11
C LEU A 266 -8.04 21.99 -0.71
N ALA A 267 -8.94 21.43 -1.52
CA ALA A 267 -9.87 22.18 -2.35
C ALA A 267 -10.89 22.95 -1.50
N CYS A 268 -11.33 22.40 -0.38
CA CYS A 268 -12.18 23.11 0.58
C CYS A 268 -11.46 24.34 1.15
N VAL A 269 -10.22 24.19 1.57
CA VAL A 269 -9.40 25.27 2.13
C VAL A 269 -9.11 26.35 1.08
N GLU A 270 -8.55 25.97 -0.05
CA GLU A 270 -8.11 26.91 -1.10
C GLU A 270 -9.31 27.54 -1.84
N GLY A 271 -10.38 26.78 -2.02
CA GLY A 271 -11.61 27.28 -2.64
C GLY A 271 -12.36 28.32 -1.78
N ALA A 272 -12.22 28.22 -0.44
CA ALA A 272 -12.77 29.16 0.51
C ALA A 272 -11.93 30.47 0.68
N ARG A 273 -10.66 30.47 0.21
CA ARG A 273 -9.80 31.67 0.28
C ARG A 273 -10.38 32.81 -0.54
N ARG A 274 -10.36 34.02 0.04
CA ARG A 274 -10.77 35.25 -0.66
C ARG A 274 -9.66 35.70 -1.61
N HIS A 275 -10.04 35.95 -2.85
CA HIS A 275 -9.21 36.66 -3.80
C HIS A 275 -9.15 38.17 -3.41
N PRO A 276 -8.15 38.95 -3.84
CA PRO A 276 -8.14 40.43 -3.64
C PRO A 276 -9.41 41.16 -4.09
N SER A 277 -10.17 40.62 -5.06
CA SER A 277 -11.48 41.10 -5.47
C SER A 277 -12.59 40.84 -4.45
N GLY A 278 -12.31 40.12 -3.35
CA GLY A 278 -13.28 39.71 -2.34
C GLY A 278 -14.03 38.40 -2.64
N ALA A 279 -14.03 37.93 -3.87
CA ALA A 279 -14.70 36.68 -4.28
C ALA A 279 -13.93 35.43 -3.83
N ARG A 280 -14.66 34.34 -3.56
CA ARG A 280 -14.10 32.98 -3.33
C ARG A 280 -14.39 32.08 -4.52
N ARG A 281 -13.54 31.10 -4.79
CA ARG A 281 -13.81 30.12 -5.83
C ARG A 281 -15.09 29.33 -5.56
N LEU A 282 -15.39 29.06 -4.30
CA LEU A 282 -16.62 28.37 -3.86
C LEU A 282 -17.87 29.25 -3.88
N ASP A 283 -17.80 30.54 -4.23
CA ASP A 283 -18.99 31.35 -4.46
C ASP A 283 -19.69 31.03 -5.79
N SER A 284 -18.97 30.35 -6.72
CA SER A 284 -19.54 29.89 -8.00
C SER A 284 -20.49 28.71 -7.81
N PRO A 285 -21.75 28.76 -8.26
CA PRO A 285 -22.67 27.63 -8.18
C PRO A 285 -22.18 26.36 -8.88
N ILE A 286 -21.42 26.53 -9.99
CA ILE A 286 -20.81 25.40 -10.72
C ILE A 286 -19.78 24.69 -9.83
N ASN A 287 -18.95 25.45 -9.12
CA ASN A 287 -17.95 24.88 -8.22
C ASN A 287 -18.58 24.27 -6.97
N GLN A 288 -19.64 24.87 -6.43
CA GLN A 288 -20.40 24.28 -5.31
C GLN A 288 -21.00 22.93 -5.71
N ARG A 289 -21.62 22.85 -6.88
CA ARG A 289 -22.15 21.57 -7.40
C ARG A 289 -21.04 20.55 -7.56
N ARG A 290 -19.91 20.92 -8.19
CA ARG A 290 -18.76 20.03 -8.35
C ARG A 290 -18.26 19.50 -7.02
N MET A 291 -18.05 20.38 -6.03
CA MET A 291 -17.61 19.97 -4.70
C MET A 291 -18.61 19.04 -4.01
N ALA A 292 -19.92 19.26 -4.18
CA ALA A 292 -20.93 18.37 -3.63
C ALA A 292 -20.87 16.97 -4.26
N GLU A 293 -20.70 16.87 -5.59
CA GLU A 293 -20.54 15.60 -6.31
C GLU A 293 -19.26 14.87 -5.86
N LEU A 294 -18.14 15.60 -5.70
CA LEU A 294 -16.89 15.02 -5.25
C LEU A 294 -16.93 14.55 -3.81
N SER A 295 -17.59 15.34 -2.92
CA SER A 295 -17.84 14.93 -1.53
C SER A 295 -18.60 13.60 -1.46
N ALA A 296 -19.68 13.46 -2.25
CA ALA A 296 -20.45 12.22 -2.29
C ALA A 296 -19.61 11.02 -2.75
N GLN A 297 -18.71 11.21 -3.72
CA GLN A 297 -17.82 10.15 -4.19
C GLN A 297 -16.79 9.73 -3.14
N VAL A 298 -16.15 10.69 -2.46
CA VAL A 298 -15.18 10.39 -1.39
C VAL A 298 -15.86 9.62 -0.25
N GLU A 299 -17.05 10.08 0.18
CA GLU A 299 -17.77 9.45 1.29
C GLU A 299 -18.32 8.06 0.93
N ALA A 300 -18.79 7.87 -0.31
CA ALA A 300 -19.22 6.54 -0.78
C ALA A 300 -18.06 5.54 -0.81
N ALA A 301 -16.89 5.96 -1.33
CA ALA A 301 -15.69 5.13 -1.35
C ALA A 301 -15.22 4.80 0.08
N ARG A 302 -15.23 5.80 0.99
CA ARG A 302 -14.88 5.61 2.40
C ARG A 302 -15.81 4.63 3.11
N ALA A 303 -17.10 4.80 2.94
CA ALA A 303 -18.11 3.92 3.55
C ALA A 303 -17.93 2.47 3.10
N LEU A 304 -17.70 2.24 1.80
CA LEU A 304 -17.48 0.90 1.26
C LEU A 304 -16.17 0.29 1.78
N LEU A 305 -15.09 1.05 1.81
CA LEU A 305 -13.80 0.60 2.35
C LEU A 305 -13.89 0.22 3.82
N HIS A 306 -14.49 1.08 4.64
CA HIS A 306 -14.64 0.84 6.07
C HIS A 306 -15.56 -0.35 6.37
N ALA A 307 -16.64 -0.50 5.60
CA ALA A 307 -17.54 -1.66 5.71
C ALA A 307 -16.81 -2.96 5.35
N ALA A 308 -16.01 -2.97 4.29
CA ALA A 308 -15.23 -4.14 3.89
C ALA A 308 -14.14 -4.47 4.95
N ALA A 309 -13.43 -3.48 5.48
CA ALA A 309 -12.42 -3.67 6.50
C ALA A 309 -13.03 -4.23 7.80
N SER A 310 -14.12 -3.63 8.29
CA SER A 310 -14.83 -4.10 9.48
C SER A 310 -15.42 -5.52 9.30
N ALA A 311 -15.88 -5.85 8.09
CA ALA A 311 -16.36 -7.20 7.80
C ALA A 311 -15.21 -8.22 7.79
N ALA A 312 -14.03 -7.82 7.30
CA ALA A 312 -12.82 -8.66 7.34
C ALA A 312 -12.38 -8.94 8.78
N ASP A 313 -12.32 -7.91 9.63
CA ASP A 313 -11.98 -8.04 11.06
C ASP A 313 -12.93 -8.99 11.82
N GLN A 314 -14.17 -9.07 11.38
CA GLN A 314 -15.19 -9.97 11.95
C GLN A 314 -15.22 -11.35 11.27
N GLY A 315 -14.30 -11.66 10.38
CA GLY A 315 -14.27 -12.92 9.63
C GLY A 315 -15.48 -13.14 8.72
N ARG A 316 -16.17 -12.07 8.31
CA ARG A 316 -17.41 -12.11 7.53
C ARG A 316 -17.20 -11.88 6.03
N ILE A 317 -15.97 -11.96 5.54
CA ILE A 317 -15.67 -11.84 4.10
C ILE A 317 -15.74 -13.24 3.46
N PRO A 318 -16.78 -13.54 2.68
CA PRO A 318 -16.96 -14.86 2.08
C PRO A 318 -16.05 -15.09 0.87
N SER A 319 -15.58 -14.02 0.23
CA SER A 319 -14.73 -14.06 -0.96
C SER A 319 -13.97 -12.76 -1.16
N VAL A 320 -13.07 -12.72 -2.13
CA VAL A 320 -12.31 -11.51 -2.48
C VAL A 320 -13.18 -10.41 -3.11
N LEU A 321 -14.43 -10.69 -3.50
CA LEU A 321 -15.29 -9.77 -4.23
C LEU A 321 -15.49 -8.42 -3.53
N PRO A 322 -15.94 -8.32 -2.26
CA PRO A 322 -16.13 -7.02 -1.60
C PRO A 322 -14.83 -6.25 -1.42
N LEU A 323 -13.70 -6.94 -1.30
CA LEU A 323 -12.37 -6.33 -1.18
C LEU A 323 -11.99 -5.62 -2.48
N LEU A 324 -12.15 -6.32 -3.62
CA LEU A 324 -11.87 -5.75 -4.93
C LEU A 324 -12.80 -4.58 -5.25
N GLN A 325 -14.10 -4.70 -4.93
CA GLN A 325 -15.06 -3.61 -5.09
C GLN A 325 -14.66 -2.37 -4.31
N ALA A 326 -14.26 -2.52 -3.05
CA ALA A 326 -13.78 -1.41 -2.23
C ALA A 326 -12.53 -0.75 -2.83
N LYS A 327 -11.54 -1.56 -3.24
CA LYS A 327 -10.29 -1.06 -3.83
C LYS A 327 -10.52 -0.29 -5.13
N VAL A 328 -11.28 -0.84 -6.08
CA VAL A 328 -11.51 -0.16 -7.37
C VAL A 328 -12.31 1.12 -7.19
N THR A 329 -13.31 1.12 -6.29
CA THR A 329 -14.09 2.32 -5.96
C THR A 329 -13.22 3.42 -5.40
N CYS A 330 -12.29 3.12 -4.49
CA CYS A 330 -11.33 4.09 -3.95
C CYS A 330 -10.37 4.62 -5.03
N ALA A 331 -9.86 3.74 -5.90
CA ALA A 331 -8.96 4.13 -6.98
C ALA A 331 -9.65 5.05 -8.01
N GLU A 332 -10.87 4.72 -8.42
CA GLU A 332 -11.65 5.56 -9.35
C GLU A 332 -12.06 6.89 -8.72
N ALA A 333 -12.44 6.89 -7.44
CA ALA A 333 -12.70 8.13 -6.70
C ALA A 333 -11.46 9.04 -6.69
N ALA A 334 -10.27 8.49 -6.45
CA ALA A 334 -9.02 9.26 -6.47
C ALA A 334 -8.76 9.89 -7.84
N VAL A 335 -8.92 9.12 -8.92
CA VAL A 335 -8.76 9.61 -10.29
C VAL A 335 -9.78 10.71 -10.62
N LYS A 336 -11.06 10.48 -10.32
CA LYS A 336 -12.13 11.43 -10.62
C LYS A 336 -11.99 12.72 -9.83
N VAL A 337 -11.78 12.62 -8.50
CA VAL A 337 -11.64 13.77 -7.62
C VAL A 337 -10.46 14.66 -8.05
N THR A 338 -9.30 14.06 -8.22
CA THR A 338 -8.09 14.82 -8.58
C THR A 338 -8.20 15.46 -9.95
N GLN A 339 -8.81 14.81 -10.94
CA GLN A 339 -9.03 15.37 -12.27
C GLN A 339 -9.97 16.56 -12.25
N GLU A 340 -11.11 16.45 -11.55
CA GLU A 340 -12.09 17.54 -11.44
C GLU A 340 -11.49 18.75 -10.71
N LEU A 341 -10.66 18.52 -9.69
CA LEU A 341 -10.00 19.60 -8.97
C LEU A 341 -8.91 20.27 -9.81
N MET A 342 -8.17 19.54 -10.65
CA MET A 342 -7.29 20.14 -11.66
C MET A 342 -8.06 21.11 -12.56
N THR A 343 -9.24 20.71 -13.03
CA THR A 343 -10.11 21.56 -13.86
C THR A 343 -10.61 22.77 -13.09
N MET A 344 -11.07 22.57 -11.84
CA MET A 344 -11.61 23.63 -10.99
C MET A 344 -10.58 24.72 -10.66
N PHE A 345 -9.34 24.32 -10.35
CA PHE A 345 -8.26 25.24 -10.00
C PHE A 345 -7.45 25.74 -11.20
N GLY A 346 -7.61 25.10 -12.38
CA GLY A 346 -7.09 25.56 -13.66
C GLY A 346 -5.59 25.82 -13.66
N GLY A 347 -5.17 26.97 -14.21
CA GLY A 347 -3.75 27.32 -14.33
C GLY A 347 -2.96 27.33 -13.02
N THR A 348 -3.60 27.61 -11.88
CA THR A 348 -2.93 27.55 -10.56
C THR A 348 -2.56 26.13 -10.16
N ALA A 349 -3.42 25.15 -10.48
CA ALA A 349 -3.16 23.75 -10.28
C ALA A 349 -2.12 23.22 -11.30
N PHE A 350 -2.31 23.58 -12.58
CA PHE A 350 -1.45 23.12 -13.68
C PHE A 350 -0.01 23.64 -13.58
N ALA A 351 0.18 24.87 -13.10
CA ALA A 351 1.50 25.47 -12.89
C ALA A 351 2.19 25.06 -11.58
N GLY A 352 1.64 24.08 -10.83
CA GLY A 352 2.21 23.57 -9.60
C GLY A 352 2.25 24.57 -8.42
N ARG A 353 1.49 25.70 -8.50
CA ARG A 353 1.38 26.65 -7.37
C ARG A 353 0.59 26.10 -6.18
N LEU A 354 -0.31 25.17 -6.45
CA LEU A 354 -1.01 24.33 -5.48
C LEU A 354 -0.78 22.87 -5.87
N PRO A 355 -0.64 21.95 -4.92
CA PRO A 355 -0.19 20.59 -5.18
C PRO A 355 -1.26 19.67 -5.80
N PHE A 356 -2.28 20.21 -6.48
CA PHE A 356 -3.30 19.41 -7.17
C PHE A 356 -2.71 18.55 -8.28
N GLU A 357 -1.68 19.02 -8.99
CA GLU A 357 -1.00 18.25 -10.03
C GLU A 357 -0.30 17.01 -9.46
N ARG A 358 0.26 17.10 -8.23
CA ARG A 358 0.85 15.96 -7.54
C ARG A 358 -0.22 14.93 -7.18
N TYR A 359 -1.32 15.33 -6.54
CA TYR A 359 -2.44 14.44 -6.26
C TYR A 359 -2.98 13.78 -7.53
N PHE A 360 -3.07 14.53 -8.63
CA PHE A 360 -3.49 14.01 -9.92
C PHE A 360 -2.54 12.93 -10.44
N ARG A 361 -1.22 13.12 -10.35
CA ARG A 361 -0.22 12.13 -10.75
C ARG A 361 -0.24 10.90 -9.83
N ASP A 362 -0.29 11.13 -8.54
CA ASP A 362 -0.31 10.05 -7.53
C ASP A 362 -1.55 9.17 -7.64
N ALA A 363 -2.72 9.75 -7.94
CA ALA A 363 -3.97 9.01 -8.12
C ALA A 363 -3.91 7.97 -9.25
N ARG A 364 -3.07 8.18 -10.28
CA ARG A 364 -2.94 7.24 -11.41
C ARG A 364 -2.36 5.88 -10.97
N ALA A 365 -1.60 5.85 -9.89
CA ALA A 365 -1.11 4.61 -9.32
C ALA A 365 -2.25 3.64 -8.97
N GLY A 366 -3.42 4.14 -8.55
CA GLY A 366 -4.59 3.33 -8.23
C GLY A 366 -5.12 2.48 -9.38
N MET A 367 -4.85 2.88 -10.61
CA MET A 367 -5.31 2.13 -11.80
C MET A 367 -4.40 0.94 -12.12
N VAL A 368 -3.12 0.97 -11.71
CA VAL A 368 -2.10 0.02 -12.16
C VAL A 368 -1.37 -0.70 -11.03
N MET A 369 -1.42 -0.19 -9.79
CA MET A 369 -0.73 -0.79 -8.64
C MET A 369 -1.67 -1.61 -7.75
N GLY A 370 -1.09 -2.59 -7.06
CA GLY A 370 -1.81 -3.61 -6.31
C GLY A 370 -2.35 -4.63 -7.29
N VAL A 371 -3.65 -4.90 -7.25
CA VAL A 371 -4.35 -5.51 -8.38
C VAL A 371 -4.73 -4.39 -9.34
N ALA A 372 -4.22 -4.40 -10.57
CA ALA A 372 -4.61 -3.40 -11.58
C ALA A 372 -6.15 -3.39 -11.76
N ASN A 373 -6.75 -2.21 -11.95
CA ASN A 373 -8.21 -2.10 -11.98
C ASN A 373 -8.86 -2.98 -13.05
N ASP A 374 -8.27 -3.10 -14.25
CA ASP A 374 -8.79 -3.98 -15.30
C ASP A 374 -8.82 -5.45 -14.87
N GLN A 375 -7.75 -5.93 -14.21
CA GLN A 375 -7.67 -7.29 -13.65
C GLN A 375 -8.69 -7.47 -12.51
N ALA A 376 -8.83 -6.45 -11.66
CA ALA A 376 -9.80 -6.47 -10.57
C ALA A 376 -11.24 -6.54 -11.12
N PHE A 377 -11.60 -5.73 -12.13
CA PHE A 377 -12.91 -5.78 -12.77
C PHE A 377 -13.17 -7.11 -13.48
N GLN A 378 -12.15 -7.66 -14.16
CA GLN A 378 -12.26 -9.00 -14.75
C GLN A 378 -12.57 -10.06 -13.67
N ARG A 379 -11.85 -10.01 -12.54
CA ARG A 379 -12.10 -10.94 -11.43
C ARG A 379 -13.46 -10.72 -10.77
N ILE A 380 -13.89 -9.48 -10.59
CA ILE A 380 -15.24 -9.13 -10.12
C ILE A 380 -16.28 -9.76 -11.06
N GLY A 381 -16.12 -9.57 -12.37
CA GLY A 381 -17.02 -10.13 -13.37
C GLY A 381 -17.11 -11.66 -13.29
N SER A 382 -15.97 -12.36 -13.20
CA SER A 382 -15.95 -13.81 -13.07
C SER A 382 -16.57 -14.34 -11.76
N LEU A 383 -16.51 -13.54 -10.69
CA LEU A 383 -17.16 -13.91 -9.42
C LEU A 383 -18.67 -13.66 -9.41
N LEU A 384 -19.14 -12.64 -10.15
CA LEU A 384 -20.57 -12.34 -10.30
C LEU A 384 -21.26 -13.26 -11.29
N PHE A 385 -20.55 -13.73 -12.31
CA PHE A 385 -21.06 -14.56 -13.40
C PHE A 385 -20.14 -15.79 -13.57
N PRO A 386 -20.14 -16.72 -12.61
CA PRO A 386 -19.33 -17.93 -12.72
C PRO A 386 -19.78 -18.75 -13.94
N GLU A 387 -18.81 -19.26 -14.71
CA GLU A 387 -19.11 -20.25 -15.75
C GLU A 387 -19.63 -21.53 -15.06
N ASN A 388 -20.75 -22.06 -15.55
CA ASN A 388 -21.40 -23.28 -15.02
C ASN A 388 -20.54 -24.52 -15.24
#